data_316c822b6bf62e37e12b6ce6f4ba511d
#
_entry.id   316c822b6bf62e37e12b6ce6f4ba511d
#
_cell.length_a   1.000
_cell.length_b   1.000
_cell.length_c   1.000
_cell.angle_alpha   90.00
_cell.angle_beta   90.00
_cell.angle_gamma   90.00
#
_symmetry.space_group_name_H-M   'P 1'
#
loop_
_entity.id
_entity.type
_entity.pdbx_description
1 polymer ?
#
loop_
_entity_poly.entity_id
_entity_poly.type
_entity_poly.pdbx_seq_one_letter_code
_entity_poly.pdbx_strand_id
1 'polypeptide(L)'
;MTVAEETEVTLAVGQQKELAVAPDSAVRPPDREMHAILEIGVRSPDRPARTGAPAPGTGPALAEVLIIDTSRSMLHPAAKLHAAKDATVAAVRMLPDGTAFAVLSGHFDATLVHPGPGPGSAVLAVAGPAEREAAERAVRILDADGGTAIGTWLDLARRLLRDQPAPVKHVLLLTDGRNEHDHRAAMALDTALDACEGRFVCDAWGIGDDWDAELLLRITRRLHGRARAVRDESELTAAYEELVAGLLGTAVPELRVRITPTPGTVIREVKQVVPNEQELPPVPAGSGGRGVEYVTRAWGDEVRHFQVVLTADPTGRETGEDLQLAAVEVVVPDYGRPVRLPAPQPVLVHWTDNPRDASREYPGVRRHELYQQASAAVAGAYRAWLRGDDGRDTADQELARALALAEELGDTQLLGALKLIEAAPGTGRVRTGLKDVDWQHLILSSALTTPPEPPAATPRTPAPRAAGPDAAHAAARPPDGRPAEPAAAAPPGPAVPVRPDGLVECPGCQWLGPAESVYCGGECGRLLRGAPA
;
A
#
# COMPACT_ATOMS: atom_id res chain seq x y z
N MET A 1 -4.06 -36.38 9.36
CA MET A 1 -4.78 -35.09 9.19
C MET A 1 -3.71 -34.03 9.08
N THR A 2 -3.37 -33.61 7.86
CA THR A 2 -2.50 -32.47 7.62
C THR A 2 -3.27 -31.24 8.12
N VAL A 3 -2.71 -30.52 9.09
CA VAL A 3 -3.20 -29.21 9.49
C VAL A 3 -3.18 -28.35 8.23
N ALA A 4 -4.33 -27.88 7.78
CA ALA A 4 -4.38 -26.91 6.68
C ALA A 4 -3.60 -25.69 7.15
N GLU A 5 -2.51 -25.36 6.47
CA GLU A 5 -1.76 -24.15 6.75
C GLU A 5 -2.67 -22.95 6.53
N GLU A 6 -2.85 -22.16 7.57
CA GLU A 6 -3.79 -21.03 7.67
C GLU A 6 -3.07 -19.76 7.20
N THR A 7 -3.78 -18.88 6.49
CA THR A 7 -3.25 -17.55 6.17
C THR A 7 -3.09 -16.76 7.46
N GLU A 8 -1.90 -16.20 7.69
CA GLU A 8 -1.58 -15.43 8.89
C GLU A 8 -1.47 -13.93 8.54
N VAL A 9 -2.10 -13.09 9.35
CA VAL A 9 -1.96 -11.64 9.29
C VAL A 9 -1.21 -11.16 10.52
N THR A 10 -0.25 -10.25 10.33
CA THR A 10 0.53 -9.63 11.41
C THR A 10 0.25 -8.13 11.46
N LEU A 11 0.39 -7.53 12.65
CA LEU A 11 0.25 -6.10 12.87
C LEU A 11 1.31 -5.65 13.87
N ALA A 12 2.10 -4.66 13.50
CA ALA A 12 2.99 -3.95 14.41
C ALA A 12 2.74 -2.44 14.30
N VAL A 13 2.90 -1.72 15.42
CA VAL A 13 2.77 -0.25 15.50
C VAL A 13 4.12 0.33 15.86
N GLY A 14 4.70 1.09 14.94
CA GLY A 14 5.92 1.86 15.15
C GLY A 14 5.60 3.34 15.34
N GLN A 15 6.09 3.94 16.43
CA GLN A 15 5.81 5.34 16.75
C GLN A 15 6.87 5.94 17.69
N GLN A 16 7.02 7.26 17.65
CA GLN A 16 7.63 8.03 18.73
C GLN A 16 6.48 8.52 19.63
N LYS A 17 6.41 8.00 20.84
CA LYS A 17 5.26 8.24 21.72
C LYS A 17 5.35 9.53 22.55
N GLU A 18 6.54 10.09 22.71
CA GLU A 18 6.78 11.30 23.50
C GLU A 18 6.31 12.55 22.74
N LEU A 19 5.30 13.21 23.26
CA LEU A 19 4.79 14.50 22.76
C LEU A 19 4.90 15.58 23.83
N ALA A 20 5.26 16.81 23.41
CA ALA A 20 5.41 17.93 24.32
C ALA A 20 4.07 18.40 24.88
N VAL A 21 3.99 18.54 26.21
CA VAL A 21 2.98 19.37 26.85
C VAL A 21 3.34 20.83 26.59
N ALA A 22 2.39 21.65 26.12
CA ALA A 22 2.68 23.08 25.94
C ALA A 22 2.85 23.74 27.31
N PRO A 23 3.81 24.66 27.48
CA PRO A 23 3.89 25.48 28.67
C PRO A 23 2.56 26.24 28.87
N ASP A 24 2.18 26.44 30.12
CA ASP A 24 0.96 27.13 30.55
C ASP A 24 0.91 28.54 29.93
N SER A 25 0.35 28.68 28.75
CA SER A 25 0.15 29.95 28.07
C SER A 25 -1.34 30.17 27.89
N ALA A 26 -1.80 31.40 28.13
CA ALA A 26 -3.20 31.81 28.04
C ALA A 26 -3.87 31.59 26.67
N VAL A 27 -3.17 31.06 25.70
CA VAL A 27 -3.65 30.64 24.38
C VAL A 27 -3.73 29.11 24.41
N ARG A 28 -4.89 28.56 24.11
CA ARG A 28 -5.11 27.12 23.96
C ARG A 28 -4.00 26.52 23.10
N PRO A 29 -3.21 25.57 23.62
CA PRO A 29 -2.16 24.95 22.84
C PRO A 29 -2.78 24.26 21.62
N PRO A 30 -2.16 24.34 20.43
CA PRO A 30 -2.62 23.56 19.30
C PRO A 30 -2.61 22.08 19.66
N ASP A 31 -3.60 21.32 19.16
CA ASP A 31 -3.59 19.87 19.26
C ASP A 31 -2.24 19.34 18.80
N ARG A 32 -1.73 18.34 19.48
CA ARG A 32 -0.47 17.69 19.11
C ARG A 32 -0.73 16.56 18.15
N GLU A 33 0.10 16.47 17.13
CA GLU A 33 0.04 15.39 16.16
C GLU A 33 0.91 14.21 16.59
N MET A 34 0.31 13.03 16.60
CA MET A 34 0.98 11.75 16.77
C MET A 34 1.02 11.05 15.41
N HIS A 35 2.23 10.74 14.95
CA HIS A 35 2.46 9.98 13.73
C HIS A 35 2.84 8.54 14.11
N ALA A 36 2.10 7.58 13.59
CA ALA A 36 2.39 6.16 13.75
C ALA A 36 2.47 5.48 12.39
N ILE A 37 3.36 4.50 12.27
CA ILE A 37 3.43 3.60 11.12
C ILE A 37 2.91 2.24 11.55
N LEU A 38 1.88 1.77 10.86
CA LEU A 38 1.37 0.42 10.99
C LEU A 38 2.08 -0.45 9.95
N GLU A 39 2.75 -1.49 10.39
CA GLU A 39 3.29 -2.54 9.54
C GLU A 39 2.32 -3.71 9.57
N ILE A 40 1.68 -4.00 8.44
CA ILE A 40 0.75 -5.11 8.29
C ILE A 40 1.32 -6.09 7.28
N GLY A 41 1.51 -7.33 7.72
CA GLY A 41 1.99 -8.43 6.89
C GLY A 41 0.90 -9.46 6.67
N VAL A 42 0.82 -10.00 5.47
CA VAL A 42 0.03 -11.20 5.15
C VAL A 42 0.99 -12.28 4.71
N ARG A 43 0.92 -13.44 5.35
CA ARG A 43 1.66 -14.63 4.96
C ARG A 43 0.67 -15.73 4.59
N SER A 44 0.81 -16.24 3.39
CA SER A 44 0.02 -17.36 2.92
C SER A 44 0.92 -18.59 2.80
N PRO A 45 0.49 -19.77 3.27
CA PRO A 45 1.25 -20.98 3.03
C PRO A 45 1.44 -21.19 1.52
N ASP A 46 2.63 -21.67 1.14
CA ASP A 46 3.01 -21.93 -0.25
C ASP A 46 1.88 -22.65 -0.98
N ARG A 47 1.20 -21.94 -1.85
CA ARG A 47 0.14 -22.48 -2.68
C ARG A 47 0.70 -22.56 -4.09
N PRO A 48 0.86 -23.77 -4.65
CA PRO A 48 1.15 -23.87 -6.06
C PRO A 48 0.07 -23.10 -6.82
N ALA A 49 0.49 -22.19 -7.71
CA ALA A 49 -0.42 -21.43 -8.57
C ALA A 49 -1.49 -22.40 -9.09
N ARG A 50 -2.77 -22.09 -8.81
CA ARG A 50 -3.87 -22.95 -9.28
C ARG A 50 -3.90 -22.90 -10.80
N THR A 51 -3.20 -23.83 -11.43
CA THR A 51 -3.17 -24.02 -12.90
C THR A 51 -4.36 -24.83 -13.41
N GLY A 52 -5.42 -25.01 -12.59
CA GLY A 52 -6.60 -25.79 -12.95
C GLY A 52 -7.89 -25.00 -12.85
N ALA A 53 -8.90 -25.38 -13.65
CA ALA A 53 -10.23 -24.86 -13.57
C ALA A 53 -10.76 -24.92 -12.13
N PRO A 54 -11.56 -23.91 -11.68
CA PRO A 54 -12.18 -23.93 -10.36
C PRO A 54 -13.01 -25.21 -10.20
N ALA A 55 -13.05 -25.75 -8.98
CA ALA A 55 -13.88 -26.92 -8.70
C ALA A 55 -15.35 -26.62 -9.08
N PRO A 56 -16.08 -27.63 -9.59
CA PRO A 56 -17.50 -27.43 -9.95
C PRO A 56 -18.26 -26.85 -8.77
N GLY A 57 -18.93 -25.70 -8.99
CA GLY A 57 -19.73 -24.99 -7.98
C GLY A 57 -19.02 -23.85 -7.26
N THR A 58 -17.72 -23.63 -7.47
CA THR A 58 -17.04 -22.40 -7.02
C THR A 58 -17.01 -21.39 -8.17
N GLY A 59 -17.51 -20.18 -7.94
CA GLY A 59 -17.43 -19.08 -8.91
C GLY A 59 -15.98 -18.72 -9.26
N PRO A 60 -15.75 -17.83 -10.24
CA PRO A 60 -14.42 -17.39 -10.63
C PRO A 60 -13.68 -16.74 -9.44
N ALA A 61 -12.40 -17.09 -9.27
CA ALA A 61 -11.57 -16.47 -8.23
C ALA A 61 -11.15 -15.06 -8.60
N LEU A 62 -11.07 -14.74 -9.91
CA LEU A 62 -10.67 -13.48 -10.49
C LEU A 62 -11.68 -13.04 -11.57
N ALA A 63 -12.05 -11.75 -11.56
CA ALA A 63 -12.72 -11.07 -12.66
C ALA A 63 -11.79 -9.98 -13.20
N GLU A 64 -11.42 -10.08 -14.47
CA GLU A 64 -10.41 -9.24 -15.12
C GLU A 64 -11.03 -8.45 -16.26
N VAL A 65 -10.78 -7.14 -16.32
CA VAL A 65 -11.13 -6.31 -17.46
C VAL A 65 -9.85 -5.70 -18.04
N LEU A 66 -9.57 -6.04 -19.29
CA LEU A 66 -8.44 -5.49 -20.03
C LEU A 66 -8.94 -4.31 -20.89
N ILE A 67 -8.41 -3.12 -20.65
CA ILE A 67 -8.73 -1.91 -21.43
C ILE A 67 -7.52 -1.58 -22.30
N ILE A 68 -7.74 -1.60 -23.61
CA ILE A 68 -6.73 -1.19 -24.59
C ILE A 68 -7.12 0.18 -25.16
N ASP A 69 -6.17 1.12 -25.07
CA ASP A 69 -6.30 2.41 -25.73
C ASP A 69 -6.27 2.23 -27.25
N THR A 70 -7.30 2.71 -27.90
CA THR A 70 -7.43 2.73 -29.36
C THR A 70 -7.65 4.16 -29.88
N SER A 71 -7.13 5.15 -29.15
CA SER A 71 -7.12 6.53 -29.61
C SER A 71 -6.15 6.74 -30.79
N ARG A 72 -6.31 7.84 -31.50
CA ARG A 72 -5.53 8.12 -32.71
C ARG A 72 -4.03 8.25 -32.45
N SER A 73 -3.60 8.63 -31.24
CA SER A 73 -2.18 8.67 -30.83
C SER A 73 -1.49 7.31 -31.01
N MET A 74 -2.23 6.21 -30.83
CA MET A 74 -1.74 4.84 -31.01
C MET A 74 -1.30 4.51 -32.44
N LEU A 75 -1.61 5.36 -33.42
CA LEU A 75 -1.14 5.20 -34.81
C LEU A 75 0.24 5.84 -35.06
N HIS A 76 0.77 6.60 -34.09
CA HIS A 76 2.01 7.34 -34.30
C HIS A 76 3.04 7.08 -33.17
N PRO A 77 4.04 6.22 -33.44
CA PRO A 77 4.20 5.33 -34.58
C PRO A 77 3.19 4.16 -34.56
N ALA A 78 2.83 3.61 -35.71
CA ALA A 78 1.88 2.50 -35.83
C ALA A 78 2.26 1.25 -34.99
N ALA A 79 3.54 1.12 -34.65
CA ALA A 79 4.06 0.08 -33.77
C ALA A 79 3.40 0.08 -32.39
N LYS A 80 2.96 1.23 -31.85
CA LYS A 80 2.30 1.32 -30.54
C LYS A 80 1.00 0.51 -30.46
N LEU A 81 0.12 0.67 -31.46
CA LEU A 81 -1.12 -0.11 -31.52
C LEU A 81 -0.85 -1.60 -31.67
N HIS A 82 0.18 -1.97 -32.45
CA HIS A 82 0.58 -3.37 -32.58
C HIS A 82 1.06 -3.93 -31.25
N ALA A 83 1.96 -3.22 -30.57
CA ALA A 83 2.47 -3.61 -29.26
C ALA A 83 1.34 -3.77 -28.24
N ALA A 84 0.40 -2.82 -28.16
CA ALA A 84 -0.75 -2.90 -27.27
C ALA A 84 -1.67 -4.09 -27.58
N LYS A 85 -1.91 -4.39 -28.87
CA LYS A 85 -2.66 -5.58 -29.29
C LYS A 85 -1.94 -6.86 -28.90
N ASP A 86 -0.65 -6.96 -29.17
CA ASP A 86 0.13 -8.16 -28.85
C ASP A 86 0.23 -8.37 -27.35
N ALA A 87 0.38 -7.31 -26.56
CA ALA A 87 0.31 -7.35 -25.10
C ALA A 87 -1.06 -7.85 -24.63
N THR A 88 -2.14 -7.30 -25.17
CA THR A 88 -3.50 -7.72 -24.79
C THR A 88 -3.76 -9.18 -25.17
N VAL A 89 -3.28 -9.63 -26.32
CA VAL A 89 -3.35 -11.04 -26.74
C VAL A 89 -2.55 -11.93 -25.80
N ALA A 90 -1.32 -11.54 -25.44
CA ALA A 90 -0.52 -12.27 -24.46
C ALA A 90 -1.22 -12.34 -23.11
N ALA A 91 -1.78 -11.22 -22.66
CA ALA A 91 -2.58 -11.13 -21.44
C ALA A 91 -3.77 -12.12 -21.46
N VAL A 92 -4.57 -12.11 -22.52
CA VAL A 92 -5.71 -13.02 -22.69
C VAL A 92 -5.27 -14.50 -22.66
N ARG A 93 -4.16 -14.84 -23.30
CA ARG A 93 -3.62 -16.22 -23.31
C ARG A 93 -3.23 -16.71 -21.93
N MET A 94 -2.73 -15.82 -21.08
CA MET A 94 -2.26 -16.16 -19.75
C MET A 94 -3.36 -16.22 -18.68
N LEU A 95 -4.58 -15.74 -18.98
CA LEU A 95 -5.69 -15.87 -18.06
C LEU A 95 -5.95 -17.36 -17.75
N PRO A 96 -5.98 -17.76 -16.48
CA PRO A 96 -6.32 -19.14 -16.11
C PRO A 96 -7.73 -19.51 -16.53
N ASP A 97 -7.96 -20.80 -16.80
CA ASP A 97 -9.29 -21.35 -17.06
C ASP A 97 -10.24 -21.02 -15.90
N GLY A 98 -11.44 -20.57 -16.25
CA GLY A 98 -12.45 -20.18 -15.27
C GLY A 98 -12.37 -18.73 -14.78
N THR A 99 -11.37 -17.93 -15.21
CA THR A 99 -11.35 -16.49 -14.96
C THR A 99 -12.50 -15.82 -15.71
N ALA A 100 -13.28 -14.99 -15.02
CA ALA A 100 -14.25 -14.12 -15.70
C ALA A 100 -13.50 -12.94 -16.32
N PHE A 101 -13.68 -12.66 -17.62
CA PHE A 101 -12.93 -11.58 -18.26
C PHE A 101 -13.68 -10.85 -19.35
N ALA A 102 -13.24 -9.62 -19.65
CA ALA A 102 -13.64 -8.84 -20.80
C ALA A 102 -12.46 -8.07 -21.39
N VAL A 103 -12.55 -7.73 -22.67
CA VAL A 103 -11.64 -6.80 -23.34
C VAL A 103 -12.45 -5.60 -23.81
N LEU A 104 -11.98 -4.39 -23.47
CA LEU A 104 -12.56 -3.12 -23.90
C LEU A 104 -11.57 -2.40 -24.81
N SER A 105 -12.08 -1.73 -25.85
CA SER A 105 -11.36 -0.68 -26.56
C SER A 105 -11.82 0.68 -26.08
N GLY A 106 -10.87 1.57 -25.85
CA GLY A 106 -11.11 2.92 -25.35
C GLY A 106 -10.67 3.98 -26.36
N HIS A 107 -11.57 4.92 -26.66
CA HIS A 107 -11.31 6.15 -27.39
C HIS A 107 -12.15 7.28 -26.79
N PHE A 108 -12.91 8.09 -27.55
CA PHE A 108 -13.91 9.00 -26.97
C PHE A 108 -14.95 8.27 -26.14
N ASP A 109 -15.31 7.05 -26.58
CA ASP A 109 -16.22 6.13 -25.89
C ASP A 109 -15.46 4.86 -25.53
N ALA A 110 -16.11 3.98 -24.77
CA ALA A 110 -15.62 2.64 -24.50
C ALA A 110 -16.50 1.60 -25.18
N THR A 111 -15.88 0.63 -25.84
CA THR A 111 -16.58 -0.44 -26.53
C THR A 111 -16.19 -1.80 -26.00
N LEU A 112 -17.17 -2.67 -25.74
CA LEU A 112 -16.93 -4.06 -25.36
C LEU A 112 -16.50 -4.86 -26.59
N VAL A 113 -15.22 -5.22 -26.66
CA VAL A 113 -14.60 -5.97 -27.74
C VAL A 113 -14.88 -7.46 -27.60
N HIS A 114 -14.72 -7.98 -26.39
CA HIS A 114 -15.01 -9.35 -26.06
C HIS A 114 -15.65 -9.43 -24.65
N PRO A 115 -16.75 -10.18 -24.51
CA PRO A 115 -17.40 -11.12 -25.42
C PRO A 115 -18.21 -10.50 -26.57
N GLY A 116 -18.13 -9.21 -26.79
CA GLY A 116 -18.86 -8.50 -27.85
C GLY A 116 -20.30 -8.10 -27.45
N PRO A 117 -20.93 -7.20 -28.22
CA PRO A 117 -22.30 -6.78 -27.96
C PRO A 117 -23.26 -7.93 -28.27
N GLY A 118 -24.01 -8.39 -27.28
CA GLY A 118 -25.03 -9.44 -27.40
C GLY A 118 -26.21 -9.19 -26.48
N PRO A 119 -27.32 -9.95 -26.63
CA PRO A 119 -28.43 -9.87 -25.70
C PRO A 119 -27.93 -10.30 -24.31
N GLY A 120 -27.86 -9.35 -23.37
CA GLY A 120 -27.31 -9.55 -22.05
C GLY A 120 -25.84 -9.07 -21.86
N SER A 121 -25.38 -8.13 -22.67
CA SER A 121 -24.01 -7.62 -22.79
C SER A 121 -23.35 -7.01 -21.52
N ALA A 122 -23.87 -7.27 -20.33
CA ALA A 122 -23.22 -6.99 -19.06
C ALA A 122 -22.49 -8.22 -18.46
N VAL A 123 -22.32 -9.30 -19.24
CA VAL A 123 -21.75 -10.57 -18.75
C VAL A 123 -20.31 -10.69 -19.25
N LEU A 124 -19.39 -10.99 -18.33
CA LEU A 124 -18.01 -11.33 -18.68
C LEU A 124 -17.97 -12.74 -19.31
N ALA A 125 -17.03 -12.96 -20.24
CA ALA A 125 -16.70 -14.30 -20.71
C ALA A 125 -15.98 -15.10 -19.61
N VAL A 126 -16.07 -16.42 -19.69
CA VAL A 126 -15.29 -17.31 -18.81
C VAL A 126 -14.13 -17.86 -19.60
N ALA A 127 -12.90 -17.57 -19.16
CA ALA A 127 -11.68 -17.98 -19.84
C ALA A 127 -11.60 -19.50 -20.02
N GLY A 128 -11.39 -19.90 -21.25
CA GLY A 128 -11.18 -21.24 -21.76
C GLY A 128 -10.58 -21.13 -23.15
N PRO A 129 -10.12 -22.23 -23.77
CA PRO A 129 -9.44 -22.17 -25.06
C PRO A 129 -10.25 -21.42 -26.16
N ALA A 130 -11.54 -21.73 -26.30
CA ALA A 130 -12.39 -21.13 -27.32
C ALA A 130 -12.61 -19.62 -27.10
N GLU A 131 -12.83 -19.21 -25.84
CA GLU A 131 -13.06 -17.82 -25.49
C GLU A 131 -11.79 -16.98 -25.65
N ARG A 132 -10.61 -17.52 -25.27
CA ARG A 132 -9.33 -16.85 -25.52
C ARG A 132 -9.08 -16.64 -27.01
N GLU A 133 -9.28 -17.67 -27.86
CA GLU A 133 -9.14 -17.53 -29.32
C GLU A 133 -10.13 -16.52 -29.90
N ALA A 134 -11.36 -16.47 -29.38
CA ALA A 134 -12.35 -15.48 -29.82
C ALA A 134 -11.92 -14.05 -29.44
N ALA A 135 -11.44 -13.86 -28.21
CA ALA A 135 -10.91 -12.58 -27.75
C ALA A 135 -9.67 -12.14 -28.57
N GLU A 136 -8.74 -13.05 -28.82
CA GLU A 136 -7.57 -12.76 -29.67
C GLU A 136 -7.98 -12.28 -31.06
N ARG A 137 -8.92 -12.97 -31.73
CA ARG A 137 -9.41 -12.54 -33.04
C ARG A 137 -10.04 -11.14 -32.98
N ALA A 138 -10.81 -10.86 -31.95
CA ALA A 138 -11.45 -9.57 -31.75
C ALA A 138 -10.43 -8.44 -31.50
N VAL A 139 -9.39 -8.70 -30.71
CA VAL A 139 -8.31 -7.73 -30.45
C VAL A 139 -7.50 -7.43 -31.72
N ARG A 140 -7.17 -8.45 -32.52
CA ARG A 140 -6.32 -8.27 -33.70
C ARG A 140 -6.94 -7.38 -34.77
N ILE A 141 -8.26 -7.31 -34.86
CA ILE A 141 -8.99 -6.48 -35.86
C ILE A 141 -9.28 -5.06 -35.36
N LEU A 142 -8.92 -4.72 -34.10
CA LEU A 142 -9.12 -3.37 -33.60
C LEU A 142 -8.38 -2.35 -34.46
N ASP A 143 -9.02 -1.20 -34.65
CA ASP A 143 -8.42 -0.04 -35.31
C ASP A 143 -8.38 1.13 -34.32
N ALA A 144 -7.50 2.11 -34.57
CA ALA A 144 -7.42 3.26 -33.70
C ALA A 144 -8.07 4.48 -34.37
N ASP A 145 -8.94 5.15 -33.62
CA ASP A 145 -9.58 6.40 -34.01
C ASP A 145 -10.01 7.21 -32.76
N GLY A 146 -10.35 8.47 -32.98
CA GLY A 146 -10.86 9.32 -31.93
C GLY A 146 -9.78 9.85 -30.98
N GLY A 147 -10.20 10.24 -29.78
CA GLY A 147 -9.37 10.78 -28.73
C GLY A 147 -9.43 9.94 -27.44
N THR A 148 -8.84 10.41 -26.38
CA THR A 148 -8.68 9.68 -25.11
C THR A 148 -9.61 10.24 -24.05
N ALA A 149 -10.53 9.40 -23.54
CA ALA A 149 -11.52 9.73 -22.52
C ALA A 149 -11.63 8.61 -21.46
N ILE A 150 -10.58 8.47 -20.65
CA ILE A 150 -10.35 7.34 -19.73
C ILE A 150 -11.48 7.17 -18.72
N GLY A 151 -12.12 8.25 -18.27
CA GLY A 151 -13.24 8.18 -17.34
C GLY A 151 -14.40 7.33 -17.88
N THR A 152 -14.71 7.43 -19.16
CA THR A 152 -15.75 6.61 -19.83
C THR A 152 -15.35 5.12 -19.85
N TRP A 153 -14.07 4.82 -20.03
CA TRP A 153 -13.57 3.44 -20.07
C TRP A 153 -13.68 2.76 -18.70
N LEU A 154 -13.27 3.48 -17.65
CA LEU A 154 -13.38 3.00 -16.28
C LEU A 154 -14.83 2.80 -15.84
N ASP A 155 -15.76 3.68 -16.26
CA ASP A 155 -17.18 3.51 -15.96
C ASP A 155 -17.78 2.25 -16.63
N LEU A 156 -17.38 1.95 -17.87
CA LEU A 156 -17.81 0.70 -18.51
C LEU A 156 -17.26 -0.53 -17.76
N ALA A 157 -15.99 -0.53 -17.38
CA ALA A 157 -15.40 -1.59 -16.57
C ALA A 157 -16.15 -1.77 -15.24
N ARG A 158 -16.48 -0.67 -14.55
CA ARG A 158 -17.27 -0.68 -13.31
C ARG A 158 -18.63 -1.34 -13.50
N ARG A 159 -19.33 -1.04 -14.60
CA ARG A 159 -20.63 -1.64 -14.91
C ARG A 159 -20.52 -3.14 -15.14
N LEU A 160 -19.47 -3.60 -15.85
CA LEU A 160 -19.22 -5.01 -16.12
C LEU A 160 -18.86 -5.79 -14.85
N LEU A 161 -18.08 -5.19 -13.95
CA LEU A 161 -17.60 -5.82 -12.72
C LEU A 161 -18.61 -5.76 -11.55
N ARG A 162 -19.70 -4.97 -11.68
CA ARG A 162 -20.65 -4.72 -10.58
C ARG A 162 -21.16 -6.00 -9.95
N ASP A 163 -21.71 -6.87 -10.74
CA ASP A 163 -22.46 -8.06 -10.30
C ASP A 163 -21.60 -9.34 -10.36
N GLN A 164 -20.29 -9.20 -10.53
CA GLN A 164 -19.39 -10.34 -10.57
C GLN A 164 -19.16 -10.89 -9.15
N PRO A 165 -19.32 -12.20 -8.95
CA PRO A 165 -19.13 -12.82 -7.63
C PRO A 165 -17.66 -13.01 -7.25
N ALA A 166 -16.71 -12.77 -8.18
CA ALA A 166 -15.29 -12.96 -7.94
C ALA A 166 -14.80 -12.11 -6.76
N PRO A 167 -14.07 -12.70 -5.80
CA PRO A 167 -13.51 -11.96 -4.68
C PRO A 167 -12.42 -10.97 -5.09
N VAL A 168 -11.71 -11.24 -6.18
CA VAL A 168 -10.72 -10.33 -6.78
C VAL A 168 -11.31 -9.77 -8.07
N LYS A 169 -11.46 -8.44 -8.12
CA LYS A 169 -11.90 -7.69 -9.30
C LYS A 169 -10.79 -6.76 -9.72
N HIS A 170 -10.32 -6.91 -10.95
CA HIS A 170 -9.17 -6.17 -11.44
C HIS A 170 -9.44 -5.54 -12.81
N VAL A 171 -8.79 -4.41 -13.06
CA VAL A 171 -8.75 -3.72 -14.35
C VAL A 171 -7.31 -3.45 -14.71
N LEU A 172 -6.88 -3.86 -15.88
CA LEU A 172 -5.62 -3.42 -16.47
C LEU A 172 -5.90 -2.39 -17.56
N LEU A 173 -5.41 -1.18 -17.37
CA LEU A 173 -5.46 -0.10 -18.35
C LEU A 173 -4.14 0.00 -19.10
N LEU A 174 -4.16 -0.19 -20.43
CA LEU A 174 -3.02 0.00 -21.32
C LEU A 174 -3.27 1.26 -22.15
N THR A 175 -2.43 2.30 -21.98
CA THR A 175 -2.60 3.57 -22.70
C THR A 175 -1.24 4.17 -23.10
N ASP A 176 -1.19 4.85 -24.24
CA ASP A 176 -0.06 5.70 -24.66
C ASP A 176 -0.40 7.19 -24.52
N GLY A 177 -1.61 7.50 -24.04
CA GLY A 177 -2.18 8.82 -24.18
C GLY A 177 -2.32 9.59 -22.87
N ARG A 178 -2.54 10.88 -23.08
CA ARG A 178 -3.00 11.83 -22.05
C ARG A 178 -4.51 11.96 -22.17
N ASN A 179 -5.21 12.08 -21.06
CA ASN A 179 -6.69 12.19 -21.02
C ASN A 179 -7.17 13.55 -21.59
N GLU A 180 -6.82 13.84 -22.85
CA GLU A 180 -7.00 15.18 -23.47
C GLU A 180 -8.46 15.53 -23.74
N HIS A 181 -9.34 14.55 -23.83
CA HIS A 181 -10.74 14.73 -24.23
C HIS A 181 -11.74 14.55 -23.08
N ASP A 182 -11.28 14.68 -21.85
CA ASP A 182 -12.13 14.55 -20.66
C ASP A 182 -13.37 15.48 -20.68
N HIS A 183 -13.23 16.69 -21.23
CA HIS A 183 -14.31 17.65 -21.37
C HIS A 183 -15.41 17.25 -22.36
N ARG A 184 -15.17 16.25 -23.21
CA ARG A 184 -16.12 15.66 -24.18
C ARG A 184 -16.59 14.28 -23.76
N ALA A 185 -16.01 13.72 -22.70
CA ALA A 185 -16.32 12.38 -22.24
C ALA A 185 -17.76 12.31 -21.72
N ALA A 186 -18.41 11.17 -21.93
CA ALA A 186 -19.70 10.88 -21.31
C ALA A 186 -19.58 10.80 -19.78
N MET A 187 -18.37 10.45 -19.28
CA MET A 187 -18.00 10.41 -17.86
C MET A 187 -16.62 11.05 -17.69
N ALA A 188 -16.53 12.15 -16.98
CA ALA A 188 -15.27 12.78 -16.64
C ALA A 188 -14.43 11.88 -15.71
N LEU A 189 -13.10 11.96 -15.81
CA LEU A 189 -12.20 11.06 -15.09
C LEU A 189 -12.41 11.10 -13.57
N ASP A 190 -12.51 12.29 -12.98
CA ASP A 190 -12.70 12.40 -11.52
C ASP A 190 -14.02 11.77 -11.06
N THR A 191 -15.09 12.02 -11.80
CA THR A 191 -16.40 11.41 -11.52
C THR A 191 -16.35 9.89 -11.66
N ALA A 192 -15.62 9.38 -12.65
CA ALA A 192 -15.41 7.95 -12.82
C ALA A 192 -14.60 7.34 -11.70
N LEU A 193 -13.50 8.01 -11.28
CA LEU A 193 -12.68 7.56 -10.16
C LEU A 193 -13.49 7.46 -8.87
N ASP A 194 -14.30 8.49 -8.54
CA ASP A 194 -15.21 8.46 -7.39
C ASP A 194 -16.21 7.30 -7.46
N ALA A 195 -16.77 7.04 -8.63
CA ALA A 195 -17.72 5.95 -8.83
C ALA A 195 -17.09 4.55 -8.78
N CYS A 196 -15.82 4.44 -9.18
CA CYS A 196 -15.07 3.19 -9.25
C CYS A 196 -14.38 2.84 -7.92
N GLU A 197 -14.15 3.81 -7.05
CA GLU A 197 -13.47 3.62 -5.79
C GLU A 197 -14.08 2.48 -4.98
N GLY A 198 -13.23 1.56 -4.55
CA GLY A 198 -13.66 0.39 -3.79
C GLY A 198 -14.44 -0.67 -4.58
N ARG A 199 -14.55 -0.56 -5.91
CA ARG A 199 -15.25 -1.55 -6.74
C ARG A 199 -14.31 -2.58 -7.36
N PHE A 200 -13.10 -2.19 -7.68
CA PHE A 200 -12.04 -3.01 -8.26
C PHE A 200 -10.68 -2.36 -8.00
N VAL A 201 -9.62 -3.10 -8.23
CA VAL A 201 -8.24 -2.58 -8.28
C VAL A 201 -7.90 -2.29 -9.74
N CYS A 202 -7.23 -1.17 -10.02
CA CYS A 202 -6.83 -0.81 -11.40
C CYS A 202 -5.34 -0.57 -11.50
N ASP A 203 -4.63 -1.41 -12.24
CA ASP A 203 -3.28 -1.15 -12.69
C ASP A 203 -3.31 -0.37 -13.99
N ALA A 204 -2.41 0.61 -14.14
CA ALA A 204 -2.33 1.45 -15.32
C ALA A 204 -0.91 1.44 -15.90
N TRP A 205 -0.77 1.00 -17.14
CA TRP A 205 0.51 0.86 -17.81
C TRP A 205 0.63 1.82 -18.99
N GLY A 206 1.67 2.65 -18.93
CA GLY A 206 2.06 3.55 -20.01
C GLY A 206 2.88 2.80 -21.07
N ILE A 207 2.46 2.91 -22.34
CA ILE A 207 3.12 2.25 -23.48
C ILE A 207 3.70 3.32 -24.41
N GLY A 208 4.96 3.15 -24.82
CA GLY A 208 5.62 4.09 -25.71
C GLY A 208 6.09 5.36 -25.00
N ASP A 209 6.02 6.54 -25.67
CA ASP A 209 6.72 7.74 -25.24
C ASP A 209 5.80 8.92 -24.82
N ASP A 210 4.47 8.84 -25.01
CA ASP A 210 3.58 10.00 -24.91
C ASP A 210 2.61 9.99 -23.69
N TRP A 211 2.67 8.94 -22.86
CA TRP A 211 1.83 8.81 -21.66
C TRP A 211 2.24 9.80 -20.55
N ASP A 212 1.35 9.98 -19.58
CA ASP A 212 1.51 10.92 -18.47
C ASP A 212 1.59 10.17 -17.14
N ALA A 213 2.71 10.27 -16.43
CA ALA A 213 2.94 9.59 -15.16
C ALA A 213 1.99 10.07 -14.06
N GLU A 214 1.73 11.38 -13.97
CA GLU A 214 0.84 11.94 -12.95
C GLU A 214 -0.60 11.42 -13.14
N LEU A 215 -1.04 11.29 -14.39
CA LEU A 215 -2.34 10.71 -14.72
C LEU A 215 -2.42 9.24 -14.29
N LEU A 216 -1.43 8.42 -14.65
CA LEU A 216 -1.39 7.01 -14.26
C LEU A 216 -1.35 6.84 -12.74
N LEU A 217 -0.53 7.63 -12.05
CA LEU A 217 -0.45 7.63 -10.59
C LEU A 217 -1.77 8.07 -9.94
N ARG A 218 -2.45 9.06 -10.50
CA ARG A 218 -3.76 9.51 -10.02
C ARG A 218 -4.80 8.39 -10.10
N ILE A 219 -4.86 7.68 -11.23
CA ILE A 219 -5.78 6.55 -11.42
C ILE A 219 -5.47 5.44 -10.42
N THR A 220 -4.21 5.02 -10.36
CA THR A 220 -3.82 3.87 -9.53
C THR A 220 -3.88 4.15 -8.04
N ARG A 221 -3.57 5.36 -7.59
CA ARG A 221 -3.74 5.77 -6.19
C ARG A 221 -5.21 5.72 -5.74
N ARG A 222 -6.14 6.20 -6.59
CA ARG A 222 -7.57 6.17 -6.28
C ARG A 222 -8.16 4.76 -6.36
N LEU A 223 -7.65 3.90 -7.24
CA LEU A 223 -8.17 2.56 -7.47
C LEU A 223 -7.26 1.44 -6.92
N HIS A 224 -6.35 1.78 -6.00
CA HIS A 224 -5.51 0.88 -5.21
C HIS A 224 -4.61 -0.06 -6.03
N GLY A 225 -4.25 0.33 -7.26
CA GLY A 225 -3.35 -0.41 -8.14
C GLY A 225 -1.94 0.16 -8.21
N ARG A 226 -1.21 -0.25 -9.25
CA ARG A 226 0.16 0.17 -9.52
C ARG A 226 0.28 0.79 -10.91
N ALA A 227 1.02 1.89 -11.02
CA ALA A 227 1.41 2.46 -12.29
C ALA A 227 2.73 1.84 -12.75
N ARG A 228 2.82 1.51 -14.03
CA ARG A 228 4.03 0.97 -14.66
C ARG A 228 4.25 1.59 -16.04
N ALA A 229 5.50 1.78 -16.41
CA ALA A 229 5.88 2.10 -17.77
C ALA A 229 6.45 0.86 -18.45
N VAL A 230 6.06 0.63 -19.68
CA VAL A 230 6.54 -0.49 -20.49
C VAL A 230 7.17 0.06 -21.77
N ARG A 231 8.45 -0.20 -21.94
CA ARG A 231 9.24 0.36 -23.05
C ARG A 231 9.16 -0.47 -24.32
N ASP A 232 9.10 -1.78 -24.19
CA ASP A 232 9.07 -2.69 -25.33
C ASP A 232 8.15 -3.91 -25.08
N GLU A 233 7.86 -4.63 -26.17
CA GLU A 233 6.95 -5.78 -26.16
C GLU A 233 7.44 -6.95 -25.30
N SER A 234 8.75 -7.12 -25.15
CA SER A 234 9.33 -8.22 -24.37
C SER A 234 9.07 -8.02 -22.87
N GLU A 235 9.07 -6.77 -22.41
CA GLU A 235 8.76 -6.41 -21.03
C GLU A 235 7.27 -6.63 -20.72
N LEU A 236 6.35 -6.39 -21.69
CA LEU A 236 4.91 -6.51 -21.50
C LEU A 236 4.48 -7.92 -21.09
N THR A 237 5.01 -8.95 -21.74
CA THR A 237 4.67 -10.34 -21.44
C THR A 237 5.08 -10.71 -20.01
N ALA A 238 6.34 -10.44 -19.64
CA ALA A 238 6.85 -10.71 -18.31
C ALA A 238 6.12 -9.91 -17.22
N ALA A 239 5.82 -8.63 -17.50
CA ALA A 239 5.07 -7.78 -16.58
C ALA A 239 3.65 -8.32 -16.34
N TYR A 240 3.01 -8.82 -17.38
CA TYR A 240 1.66 -9.38 -17.23
C TYR A 240 1.67 -10.74 -16.52
N GLU A 241 2.67 -11.59 -16.79
CA GLU A 241 2.87 -12.83 -16.03
C GLU A 241 3.00 -12.55 -14.53
N GLU A 242 3.81 -11.56 -14.17
CA GLU A 242 3.99 -11.11 -12.79
C GLU A 242 2.66 -10.60 -12.19
N LEU A 243 1.92 -9.76 -12.95
CA LEU A 243 0.62 -9.24 -12.53
C LEU A 243 -0.37 -10.36 -12.26
N VAL A 244 -0.57 -11.26 -13.21
CA VAL A 244 -1.53 -12.39 -13.07
C VAL A 244 -1.12 -13.31 -11.93
N ALA A 245 0.16 -13.62 -11.81
CA ALA A 245 0.66 -14.42 -10.68
C ALA A 245 0.35 -13.74 -9.35
N GLY A 246 0.53 -12.42 -9.24
CA GLY A 246 0.17 -11.63 -8.06
C GLY A 246 -1.32 -11.67 -7.75
N LEU A 247 -2.18 -11.44 -8.76
CA LEU A 247 -3.64 -11.45 -8.60
C LEU A 247 -4.16 -12.83 -8.17
N LEU A 248 -3.64 -13.90 -8.76
CA LEU A 248 -3.99 -15.28 -8.39
C LEU A 248 -3.40 -15.68 -7.04
N GLY A 249 -2.26 -15.08 -6.68
CA GLY A 249 -1.62 -15.22 -5.37
C GLY A 249 -2.33 -14.47 -4.25
N THR A 250 -3.41 -13.71 -4.55
CA THR A 250 -4.17 -12.99 -3.52
C THR A 250 -4.67 -13.95 -2.44
N ALA A 251 -4.12 -13.78 -1.24
CA ALA A 251 -4.45 -14.58 -0.06
C ALA A 251 -5.67 -14.01 0.66
N VAL A 252 -5.73 -12.66 0.77
CA VAL A 252 -6.80 -11.91 1.42
C VAL A 252 -7.35 -10.88 0.42
N PRO A 253 -8.58 -11.06 -0.09
CA PRO A 253 -9.17 -10.15 -1.08
C PRO A 253 -9.42 -8.75 -0.53
N GLU A 254 -9.87 -8.63 0.72
CA GLU A 254 -10.11 -7.37 1.42
C GLU A 254 -9.64 -7.47 2.86
N LEU A 255 -8.88 -6.46 3.29
CA LEU A 255 -8.43 -6.27 4.66
C LEU A 255 -8.80 -4.85 5.08
N ARG A 256 -9.33 -4.70 6.28
CA ARG A 256 -9.70 -3.41 6.85
C ARG A 256 -8.85 -3.10 8.06
N VAL A 257 -8.29 -1.91 8.08
CA VAL A 257 -7.64 -1.34 9.27
C VAL A 257 -8.71 -0.58 10.04
N ARG A 258 -9.11 -1.08 11.21
CA ARG A 258 -10.06 -0.41 12.09
C ARG A 258 -9.30 0.37 13.15
N ILE A 259 -9.58 1.66 13.27
CA ILE A 259 -8.98 2.53 14.26
C ILE A 259 -10.10 3.05 15.17
N THR A 260 -9.98 2.76 16.46
CA THR A 260 -10.91 3.22 17.48
C THR A 260 -10.21 4.27 18.35
N PRO A 261 -10.42 5.58 18.10
CA PRO A 261 -9.82 6.64 18.90
C PRO A 261 -10.46 6.70 20.28
N THR A 262 -9.67 7.07 21.29
CA THR A 262 -10.19 7.41 22.62
C THR A 262 -10.85 8.79 22.61
N PRO A 263 -11.73 9.10 23.58
CA PRO A 263 -12.34 10.42 23.67
C PRO A 263 -11.30 11.54 23.71
N GLY A 264 -11.48 12.58 22.88
CA GLY A 264 -10.54 13.68 22.72
C GLY A 264 -9.40 13.43 21.74
N THR A 265 -9.36 12.28 21.07
CA THR A 265 -8.44 11.98 19.96
C THR A 265 -9.19 12.03 18.64
N VAL A 266 -8.59 12.66 17.64
CA VAL A 266 -9.14 12.76 16.28
C VAL A 266 -8.18 12.13 15.28
N ILE A 267 -8.71 11.27 14.40
CA ILE A 267 -7.96 10.73 13.27
C ILE A 267 -7.94 11.81 12.18
N ARG A 268 -6.76 12.26 11.78
CA ARG A 268 -6.57 13.27 10.73
C ARG A 268 -6.41 12.64 9.37
N GLU A 269 -5.54 11.65 9.29
CA GLU A 269 -5.17 11.02 8.03
C GLU A 269 -4.81 9.56 8.26
N VAL A 270 -5.18 8.72 7.31
CA VAL A 270 -4.66 7.35 7.17
C VAL A 270 -4.33 7.12 5.71
N LYS A 271 -3.09 6.76 5.43
CA LYS A 271 -2.63 6.47 4.07
C LYS A 271 -1.67 5.28 4.05
N GLN A 272 -1.72 4.51 3.00
CA GLN A 272 -0.67 3.55 2.69
C GLN A 272 0.58 4.33 2.28
N VAL A 273 1.75 3.89 2.75
CA VAL A 273 3.03 4.55 2.45
C VAL A 273 4.06 3.59 1.84
N VAL A 274 3.83 2.28 1.91
CA VAL A 274 4.59 1.23 1.24
C VAL A 274 3.59 0.22 0.66
N PRO A 275 3.75 -0.22 -0.59
CA PRO A 275 4.84 0.03 -1.56
C PRO A 275 4.72 1.34 -2.35
N ASN A 276 3.64 2.05 -2.21
CA ASN A 276 3.36 3.35 -2.83
C ASN A 276 2.38 4.14 -1.96
N GLU A 277 2.37 5.45 -2.15
CA GLU A 277 1.44 6.32 -1.42
C GLU A 277 0.02 6.21 -1.98
N GLN A 278 -0.95 5.93 -1.07
CA GLN A 278 -2.38 5.89 -1.38
C GLN A 278 -3.17 6.41 -0.20
N GLU A 279 -4.02 7.41 -0.41
CA GLU A 279 -4.97 7.86 0.58
C GLU A 279 -6.06 6.81 0.80
N LEU A 280 -6.43 6.59 2.05
CA LEU A 280 -7.49 5.68 2.40
C LEU A 280 -8.68 6.48 2.96
N PRO A 281 -9.81 6.53 2.24
CA PRO A 281 -10.99 7.20 2.75
C PRO A 281 -11.60 6.44 3.93
N PRO A 282 -12.08 7.16 4.95
CA PRO A 282 -12.73 6.54 6.10
C PRO A 282 -14.08 5.94 5.72
N VAL A 283 -14.33 4.73 6.19
CA VAL A 283 -15.62 4.05 6.08
C VAL A 283 -16.16 3.82 7.50
N PRO A 284 -17.43 4.13 7.80
CA PRO A 284 -18.00 3.80 9.09
C PRO A 284 -17.88 2.31 9.39
N ALA A 285 -17.48 1.95 10.61
CA ALA A 285 -17.46 0.56 11.04
C ALA A 285 -18.86 -0.06 10.88
N GLY A 286 -18.91 -1.29 10.35
CA GLY A 286 -20.17 -2.01 10.15
C GLY A 286 -20.98 -2.18 11.42
N SER A 287 -22.24 -2.61 11.31
CA SER A 287 -23.20 -2.71 12.40
C SER A 287 -22.64 -3.44 13.63
N GLY A 288 -22.38 -2.69 14.71
CA GLY A 288 -21.84 -3.16 15.99
C GLY A 288 -20.36 -2.86 16.25
N GLY A 289 -19.60 -2.36 15.28
CA GLY A 289 -18.21 -1.94 15.46
C GLY A 289 -18.09 -0.50 15.98
N ARG A 290 -17.17 -0.25 16.93
CA ARG A 290 -16.75 1.11 17.29
C ARG A 290 -15.55 1.48 16.44
N GLY A 291 -15.43 2.77 16.04
CA GLY A 291 -14.29 3.30 15.30
C GLY A 291 -14.55 3.52 13.81
N VAL A 292 -13.48 3.71 13.07
CA VAL A 292 -13.45 4.00 11.63
C VAL A 292 -12.64 2.93 10.92
N GLU A 293 -13.12 2.45 9.79
CA GLU A 293 -12.43 1.45 8.98
C GLU A 293 -11.80 2.07 7.74
N TYR A 294 -10.66 1.55 7.34
CA TYR A 294 -9.90 1.92 6.15
C TYR A 294 -9.68 0.65 5.33
N VAL A 295 -10.25 0.63 4.13
CA VAL A 295 -10.32 -0.59 3.32
C VAL A 295 -9.12 -0.69 2.39
N THR A 296 -8.48 -1.85 2.40
CA THR A 296 -7.38 -2.20 1.49
C THR A 296 -7.70 -3.53 0.79
N ARG A 297 -7.12 -3.74 -0.40
CA ARG A 297 -7.50 -4.89 -1.24
C ARG A 297 -6.31 -5.62 -1.83
N ALA A 298 -6.59 -6.83 -2.35
CA ALA A 298 -5.68 -7.65 -3.13
C ALA A 298 -4.35 -7.90 -2.42
N TRP A 299 -4.41 -8.48 -1.21
CA TRP A 299 -3.22 -8.86 -0.45
C TRP A 299 -2.69 -10.22 -0.87
N GLY A 300 -1.46 -10.24 -1.35
CA GLY A 300 -0.67 -11.45 -1.51
C GLY A 300 0.16 -11.79 -0.27
N ASP A 301 1.26 -12.51 -0.45
CA ASP A 301 2.31 -12.71 0.58
C ASP A 301 3.21 -11.47 0.56
N GLU A 302 2.85 -10.47 1.34
CA GLU A 302 3.49 -9.16 1.33
C GLU A 302 3.34 -8.40 2.64
N VAL A 303 4.14 -7.35 2.79
CA VAL A 303 4.06 -6.38 3.89
C VAL A 303 3.74 -5.01 3.32
N ARG A 304 2.74 -4.32 3.90
CA ARG A 304 2.41 -2.93 3.57
C ARG A 304 2.51 -2.07 4.82
N HIS A 305 2.94 -0.82 4.62
CA HIS A 305 3.00 0.15 5.71
C HIS A 305 1.93 1.22 5.53
N PHE A 306 1.33 1.62 6.64
CA PHE A 306 0.32 2.67 6.68
C PHE A 306 0.74 3.73 7.70
N GLN A 307 0.70 4.99 7.29
CA GLN A 307 0.84 6.11 8.21
C GLN A 307 -0.52 6.47 8.76
N VAL A 308 -0.58 6.64 10.08
CA VAL A 308 -1.74 7.15 10.81
C VAL A 308 -1.34 8.44 11.49
N VAL A 309 -2.10 9.50 11.26
CA VAL A 309 -1.92 10.79 11.93
C VAL A 309 -3.11 11.03 12.86
N LEU A 310 -2.83 11.13 14.14
CA LEU A 310 -3.81 11.41 15.19
C LEU A 310 -3.53 12.79 15.80
N THR A 311 -4.56 13.51 16.21
CA THR A 311 -4.40 14.68 17.05
C THR A 311 -5.04 14.47 18.40
N ALA A 312 -4.37 14.96 19.47
CA ALA A 312 -4.85 14.88 20.83
C ALA A 312 -4.55 16.18 21.57
N ASP A 313 -5.49 16.56 22.45
CA ASP A 313 -5.36 17.73 23.32
C ASP A 313 -4.55 17.35 24.57
N PRO A 314 -3.41 18.02 24.83
CA PRO A 314 -2.61 17.79 26.04
C PRO A 314 -3.22 18.43 27.30
N THR A 315 -4.25 19.27 27.19
CA THR A 315 -4.81 20.05 28.30
C THR A 315 -5.34 19.15 29.41
N GLY A 316 -4.84 19.33 30.64
CA GLY A 316 -5.27 18.55 31.81
C GLY A 316 -4.81 17.10 31.80
N ARG A 317 -3.86 16.73 30.94
CA ARG A 317 -3.28 15.39 30.92
C ARG A 317 -2.09 15.31 31.87
N GLU A 318 -1.97 14.16 32.55
CA GLU A 318 -0.82 13.86 33.41
C GLU A 318 0.42 13.59 32.53
N THR A 319 1.59 14.07 33.00
CA THR A 319 2.88 13.76 32.38
C THR A 319 3.49 12.52 33.01
N GLY A 320 4.33 11.81 32.24
CA GLY A 320 5.10 10.69 32.76
C GLY A 320 4.40 9.33 32.74
N GLU A 321 3.21 9.23 32.17
CA GLU A 321 2.50 7.96 31.95
C GLU A 321 2.20 7.73 30.46
N ASP A 322 2.21 6.48 30.04
CA ASP A 322 1.76 6.07 28.71
C ASP A 322 0.23 6.03 28.67
N LEU A 323 -0.36 6.83 27.79
CA LEU A 323 -1.80 6.86 27.57
C LEU A 323 -2.12 6.33 26.18
N GLN A 324 -3.24 5.61 26.04
CA GLN A 324 -3.72 5.16 24.74
C GLN A 324 -4.47 6.27 24.03
N LEU A 325 -4.07 6.59 22.81
CA LEU A 325 -4.80 7.50 21.90
C LEU A 325 -5.82 6.74 21.04
N ALA A 326 -5.43 5.57 20.55
CA ALA A 326 -6.31 4.75 19.73
C ALA A 326 -5.97 3.26 19.88
N ALA A 327 -6.94 2.40 19.58
CA ALA A 327 -6.71 0.98 19.32
C ALA A 327 -6.75 0.73 17.81
N VAL A 328 -5.80 -0.03 17.31
CA VAL A 328 -5.74 -0.46 15.91
C VAL A 328 -6.00 -1.96 15.83
N GLU A 329 -6.93 -2.35 15.01
CA GLU A 329 -7.36 -3.72 14.79
C GLU A 329 -7.37 -4.03 13.29
N VAL A 330 -7.00 -5.26 12.92
CA VAL A 330 -7.15 -5.76 11.56
C VAL A 330 -8.42 -6.59 11.47
N VAL A 331 -9.27 -6.28 10.50
CA VAL A 331 -10.52 -6.99 10.24
C VAL A 331 -10.50 -7.54 8.82
N VAL A 332 -10.79 -8.82 8.68
CA VAL A 332 -10.95 -9.48 7.39
C VAL A 332 -12.38 -9.98 7.28
N PRO A 333 -13.16 -9.52 6.27
CA PRO A 333 -14.49 -10.05 6.02
C PRO A 333 -14.43 -11.56 5.72
N ASP A 334 -15.47 -12.29 6.11
CA ASP A 334 -15.56 -13.72 5.79
C ASP A 334 -15.65 -13.93 4.26
N TYR A 335 -14.65 -14.62 3.73
CA TYR A 335 -14.61 -15.03 2.32
C TYR A 335 -14.48 -16.56 2.15
N GLY A 336 -14.88 -17.30 3.19
CA GLY A 336 -14.92 -18.76 3.18
C GLY A 336 -13.55 -19.44 3.40
N ARG A 337 -12.56 -18.72 3.94
CA ARG A 337 -11.25 -19.28 4.32
C ARG A 337 -10.85 -18.78 5.71
N PRO A 338 -10.26 -19.64 6.54
CA PRO A 338 -9.75 -19.22 7.84
C PRO A 338 -8.55 -18.31 7.69
N VAL A 339 -8.53 -17.23 8.47
CA VAL A 339 -7.44 -16.28 8.57
C VAL A 339 -7.12 -16.06 10.04
N ARG A 340 -5.87 -16.23 10.40
CA ARG A 340 -5.39 -15.92 11.74
C ARG A 340 -5.11 -14.43 11.84
N LEU A 341 -5.87 -13.73 12.69
CA LEU A 341 -5.74 -12.30 12.89
C LEU A 341 -4.88 -11.99 14.13
N PRO A 342 -4.12 -10.88 14.10
CA PRO A 342 -3.36 -10.40 15.26
C PRO A 342 -4.30 -9.81 16.32
N ALA A 343 -3.81 -9.76 17.57
CA ALA A 343 -4.48 -8.99 18.60
C ALA A 343 -4.44 -7.48 18.28
N PRO A 344 -5.44 -6.70 18.70
CA PRO A 344 -5.43 -5.25 18.58
C PRO A 344 -4.17 -4.63 19.21
N GLN A 345 -3.63 -3.58 18.59
CA GLN A 345 -2.44 -2.87 19.04
C GLN A 345 -2.78 -1.43 19.41
N PRO A 346 -2.22 -0.88 20.52
CA PRO A 346 -2.45 0.50 20.90
C PRO A 346 -1.54 1.48 20.14
N VAL A 347 -2.08 2.66 19.82
CA VAL A 347 -1.28 3.85 19.56
C VAL A 347 -1.21 4.61 20.89
N LEU A 348 0.01 4.85 21.36
CA LEU A 348 0.28 5.42 22.69
C LEU A 348 0.76 6.86 22.57
N VAL A 349 0.58 7.64 23.63
CA VAL A 349 1.25 8.91 23.85
C VAL A 349 1.85 8.93 25.24
N HIS A 350 3.04 9.54 25.35
CA HIS A 350 3.70 9.85 26.58
C HIS A 350 3.88 11.38 26.65
N TRP A 351 3.06 12.03 27.43
CA TRP A 351 3.14 13.47 27.58
C TRP A 351 4.38 13.84 28.39
N THR A 352 5.24 14.68 27.81
CA THR A 352 6.50 15.08 28.43
C THR A 352 6.71 16.59 28.40
N ASP A 353 7.34 17.12 29.45
CA ASP A 353 7.86 18.50 29.51
C ASP A 353 9.30 18.61 29.00
N ASN A 354 9.94 17.48 28.65
CA ASN A 354 11.28 17.44 28.13
C ASN A 354 11.31 17.68 26.61
N PRO A 355 11.77 18.86 26.12
CA PRO A 355 11.79 19.17 24.69
C PRO A 355 12.65 18.21 23.85
N ARG A 356 13.68 17.59 24.46
CA ARG A 356 14.58 16.66 23.74
C ARG A 356 13.86 15.34 23.38
N ASP A 357 13.02 14.85 24.29
CA ASP A 357 12.28 13.62 24.04
C ASP A 357 11.15 13.89 23.04
N ALA A 358 10.45 15.01 23.19
CA ALA A 358 9.37 15.40 22.27
C ALA A 358 9.85 15.78 20.85
N SER A 359 11.14 16.04 20.65
CA SER A 359 11.72 16.38 19.34
C SER A 359 12.22 15.17 18.56
N ARG A 360 12.14 13.98 19.14
CA ARG A 360 12.51 12.75 18.43
C ARG A 360 11.41 12.39 17.42
N GLU A 361 11.85 11.81 16.33
CA GLU A 361 10.94 11.34 15.27
C GLU A 361 11.11 9.83 15.08
N TYR A 362 10.01 9.13 14.85
CA TYR A 362 10.08 7.70 14.54
C TYR A 362 10.75 7.49 13.17
N PRO A 363 11.76 6.63 13.05
CA PRO A 363 12.51 6.47 11.81
C PRO A 363 11.64 6.10 10.59
N GLY A 364 10.54 5.36 10.79
CA GLY A 364 9.60 5.03 9.74
C GLY A 364 8.85 6.24 9.19
N VAL A 365 8.47 7.20 10.05
CA VAL A 365 7.85 8.48 9.65
C VAL A 365 8.86 9.32 8.87
N ARG A 366 10.06 9.51 9.41
CA ARG A 366 11.15 10.23 8.75
C ARG A 366 11.47 9.65 7.36
N ARG A 367 11.54 8.32 7.25
CA ARG A 367 11.78 7.64 5.97
C ARG A 367 10.71 8.00 4.94
N HIS A 368 9.44 7.97 5.34
CA HIS A 368 8.34 8.34 4.44
C HIS A 368 8.42 9.80 4.01
N GLU A 369 8.73 10.72 4.93
CA GLU A 369 8.93 12.13 4.59
C GLU A 369 10.07 12.36 3.59
N LEU A 370 11.16 11.59 3.71
CA LEU A 370 12.26 11.63 2.74
C LEU A 370 11.79 11.19 1.34
N TYR A 371 10.95 10.15 1.24
CA TYR A 371 10.35 9.74 -0.04
C TYR A 371 9.47 10.84 -0.64
N GLN A 372 8.63 11.47 0.17
CA GLN A 372 7.80 12.58 -0.30
C GLN A 372 8.65 13.76 -0.79
N GLN A 373 9.70 14.11 -0.06
CA GLN A 373 10.61 15.17 -0.46
C GLN A 373 11.38 14.82 -1.75
N ALA A 374 11.82 13.57 -1.90
CA ALA A 374 12.49 13.11 -3.12
C ALA A 374 11.56 13.15 -4.34
N SER A 375 10.32 12.66 -4.20
CA SER A 375 9.32 12.72 -5.26
C SER A 375 8.95 14.18 -5.62
N ALA A 376 8.82 15.05 -4.62
CA ALA A 376 8.57 16.49 -4.85
C ALA A 376 9.74 17.17 -5.59
N ALA A 377 10.99 16.80 -5.26
CA ALA A 377 12.18 17.30 -5.93
C ALA A 377 12.25 16.82 -7.40
N VAL A 378 11.92 15.55 -7.67
CA VAL A 378 11.80 15.02 -9.04
C VAL A 378 10.76 15.80 -9.84
N ALA A 379 9.56 15.99 -9.29
CA ALA A 379 8.51 16.77 -9.93
C ALA A 379 8.91 18.25 -10.13
N GLY A 380 9.66 18.81 -9.18
CA GLY A 380 10.25 20.17 -9.28
C GLY A 380 11.25 20.28 -10.42
N ALA A 381 12.16 19.31 -10.52
CA ALA A 381 13.17 19.25 -11.59
C ALA A 381 12.50 19.13 -12.98
N TYR A 382 11.50 18.26 -13.12
CA TYR A 382 10.75 18.11 -14.36
C TYR A 382 10.03 19.41 -14.77
N ARG A 383 9.28 20.03 -13.85
CA ARG A 383 8.60 21.32 -14.13
C ARG A 383 9.58 22.42 -14.50
N ALA A 384 10.75 22.43 -13.91
CA ALA A 384 11.82 23.37 -14.26
C ALA A 384 12.40 23.07 -15.65
N TRP A 385 12.65 21.81 -15.96
CA TRP A 385 13.13 21.37 -17.27
C TRP A 385 12.18 21.76 -18.41
N LEU A 386 10.86 21.69 -18.20
CA LEU A 386 9.85 22.13 -19.18
C LEU A 386 9.93 23.63 -19.52
N ARG A 387 10.56 24.47 -18.69
CA ARG A 387 10.81 25.89 -18.96
C ARG A 387 12.02 26.13 -19.86
N GLY A 388 12.74 25.09 -20.26
CA GLY A 388 13.93 25.19 -21.09
C GLY A 388 15.10 25.89 -20.38
N ASP A 389 15.80 26.78 -21.08
CA ASP A 389 17.00 27.45 -20.52
C ASP A 389 16.71 28.27 -19.27
N ASP A 390 15.54 28.88 -19.15
CA ASP A 390 15.12 29.68 -17.97
C ASP A 390 14.95 28.80 -16.71
N GLY A 391 14.72 27.50 -16.87
CA GLY A 391 14.54 26.56 -15.77
C GLY A 391 15.77 25.73 -15.43
N ARG A 392 16.85 25.81 -16.19
CA ARG A 392 18.00 24.89 -16.12
C ARG A 392 18.63 24.82 -14.75
N ASP A 393 18.97 25.96 -14.18
CA ASP A 393 19.61 26.01 -12.85
C ASP A 393 18.70 25.43 -11.76
N THR A 394 17.39 25.68 -11.86
CA THR A 394 16.40 25.11 -10.93
C THR A 394 16.28 23.58 -11.10
N ALA A 395 16.29 23.10 -12.34
CA ALA A 395 16.24 21.66 -12.63
C ALA A 395 17.47 20.95 -12.07
N ASP A 396 18.66 21.54 -12.23
CA ASP A 396 19.91 21.01 -11.68
C ASP A 396 19.87 20.98 -10.15
N GLN A 397 19.42 22.04 -9.50
CA GLN A 397 19.29 22.11 -8.03
C GLN A 397 18.33 21.06 -7.48
N GLU A 398 17.17 20.92 -8.09
CA GLU A 398 16.17 19.93 -7.65
C GLU A 398 16.63 18.50 -7.92
N LEU A 399 17.33 18.23 -9.02
CA LEU A 399 17.94 16.91 -9.29
C LEU A 399 19.01 16.59 -8.23
N ALA A 400 19.90 17.53 -7.93
CA ALA A 400 20.91 17.35 -6.90
C ALA A 400 20.27 17.07 -5.51
N ARG A 401 19.16 17.76 -5.21
CA ARG A 401 18.38 17.51 -4.00
C ARG A 401 17.78 16.11 -3.98
N ALA A 402 17.16 15.66 -5.09
CA ALA A 402 16.60 14.32 -5.20
C ALA A 402 17.65 13.23 -5.02
N LEU A 403 18.84 13.40 -5.61
CA LEU A 403 19.98 12.50 -5.44
C LEU A 403 20.41 12.39 -3.99
N ALA A 404 20.59 13.51 -3.28
CA ALA A 404 20.98 13.51 -1.88
C ALA A 404 19.95 12.81 -0.98
N LEU A 405 18.65 13.05 -1.23
CA LEU A 405 17.58 12.39 -0.49
C LEU A 405 17.52 10.87 -0.77
N ALA A 406 17.75 10.45 -2.01
CA ALA A 406 17.79 9.04 -2.37
C ALA A 406 19.01 8.33 -1.76
N GLU A 407 20.14 9.02 -1.60
CA GLU A 407 21.33 8.53 -0.87
C GLU A 407 21.02 8.38 0.63
N GLU A 408 20.37 9.37 1.26
CA GLU A 408 19.95 9.29 2.67
C GLU A 408 18.98 8.14 2.91
N LEU A 409 18.06 7.89 1.96
CA LEU A 409 17.14 6.75 1.97
C LEU A 409 17.85 5.40 1.81
N GLY A 410 19.01 5.37 1.16
CA GLY A 410 19.69 4.14 0.75
C GLY A 410 18.91 3.39 -0.36
N ASP A 411 18.06 4.08 -1.12
CA ASP A 411 17.25 3.46 -2.17
C ASP A 411 18.03 3.35 -3.48
N THR A 412 18.54 2.15 -3.75
CA THR A 412 19.36 1.86 -4.93
C THR A 412 18.57 1.92 -6.24
N GLN A 413 17.25 1.67 -6.21
CA GLN A 413 16.39 1.72 -7.39
C GLN A 413 16.15 3.19 -7.79
N LEU A 414 15.75 4.03 -6.84
CA LEU A 414 15.57 5.46 -7.07
C LEU A 414 16.88 6.13 -7.49
N LEU A 415 18.00 5.81 -6.82
CA LEU A 415 19.33 6.30 -7.21
C LEU A 415 19.70 5.88 -8.63
N GLY A 416 19.40 4.65 -9.02
CA GLY A 416 19.61 4.15 -10.37
C GLY A 416 18.82 4.95 -11.41
N ALA A 417 17.55 5.22 -11.14
CA ALA A 417 16.68 6.01 -12.01
C ALA A 417 17.16 7.47 -12.15
N LEU A 418 17.54 8.11 -11.03
CA LEU A 418 18.08 9.47 -11.02
C LEU A 418 19.37 9.60 -11.82
N LYS A 419 20.27 8.63 -11.71
CA LYS A 419 21.55 8.61 -12.46
C LYS A 419 21.36 8.51 -13.98
N LEU A 420 20.24 7.98 -14.47
CA LEU A 420 19.93 7.97 -15.90
C LEU A 420 19.64 9.38 -16.46
N ILE A 421 19.16 10.28 -15.61
CA ILE A 421 18.85 11.67 -15.95
C ILE A 421 20.06 12.57 -15.74
N GLU A 422 21.02 12.17 -14.92
CA GLU A 422 22.22 12.95 -14.58
C GLU A 422 23.21 13.03 -15.76
N ALA A 423 23.82 14.20 -15.98
CA ALA A 423 24.78 14.44 -17.08
C ALA A 423 26.08 13.65 -16.89
N ALA A 424 26.58 13.59 -15.66
CA ALA A 424 27.71 12.78 -15.25
C ALA A 424 27.61 12.50 -13.74
N PRO A 425 28.03 11.32 -13.26
CA PRO A 425 27.91 10.91 -11.87
C PRO A 425 28.44 11.96 -10.87
N GLY A 426 27.61 12.34 -9.92
CA GLY A 426 27.96 13.27 -8.82
C GLY A 426 27.95 14.75 -9.22
N THR A 427 27.48 15.10 -10.40
CA THR A 427 27.39 16.51 -10.83
C THR A 427 26.11 17.19 -10.40
N GLY A 428 25.04 16.41 -10.16
CA GLY A 428 23.69 16.91 -9.89
C GLY A 428 23.08 17.69 -11.06
N ARG A 429 23.69 17.59 -12.26
CA ARG A 429 23.23 18.33 -13.45
C ARG A 429 22.37 17.47 -14.34
N VAL A 430 21.31 18.07 -14.88
CA VAL A 430 20.42 17.41 -15.83
C VAL A 430 21.13 17.21 -17.16
N ARG A 431 21.07 15.99 -17.69
CA ARG A 431 21.65 15.62 -18.97
C ARG A 431 20.95 16.36 -20.13
N THR A 432 21.73 16.76 -21.13
CA THR A 432 21.19 17.32 -22.37
C THR A 432 20.59 16.22 -23.26
N GLY A 433 19.55 16.57 -24.01
CA GLY A 433 18.91 15.65 -24.96
C GLY A 433 17.97 14.63 -24.34
N LEU A 434 17.53 14.85 -23.09
CA LEU A 434 16.44 14.08 -22.48
C LEU A 434 15.15 14.29 -23.25
N LYS A 435 14.37 13.22 -23.34
CA LYS A 435 12.98 13.24 -23.80
C LYS A 435 12.02 13.36 -22.62
N ASP A 436 10.79 13.78 -22.89
CA ASP A 436 9.72 13.82 -21.87
C ASP A 436 9.54 12.46 -21.19
N VAL A 437 9.55 11.37 -21.96
CA VAL A 437 9.39 10.00 -21.44
C VAL A 437 10.47 9.60 -20.41
N ASP A 438 11.69 10.13 -20.50
CA ASP A 438 12.73 9.85 -19.49
C ASP A 438 12.32 10.40 -18.12
N TRP A 439 11.70 11.58 -18.12
CA TRP A 439 11.13 12.18 -16.91
C TRP A 439 9.90 11.45 -16.41
N GLN A 440 9.00 11.00 -17.30
CA GLN A 440 7.82 10.24 -16.92
C GLN A 440 8.22 8.94 -16.22
N HIS A 441 9.24 8.23 -16.72
CA HIS A 441 9.80 7.07 -16.04
C HIS A 441 10.36 7.38 -14.65
N LEU A 442 11.10 8.50 -14.53
CA LEU A 442 11.64 8.91 -13.22
C LEU A 442 10.54 9.26 -12.22
N ILE A 443 9.49 9.96 -12.68
CA ILE A 443 8.32 10.29 -11.83
C ILE A 443 7.67 9.03 -11.29
N LEU A 444 7.42 8.01 -12.15
CA LEU A 444 6.88 6.73 -11.68
C LEU A 444 7.81 6.04 -10.68
N SER A 445 9.12 6.03 -10.97
CA SER A 445 10.11 5.42 -10.08
C SER A 445 10.17 6.10 -8.71
N SER A 446 10.02 7.43 -8.67
CA SER A 446 10.02 8.22 -7.42
C SER A 446 8.75 8.06 -6.58
N ALA A 447 7.68 7.53 -7.17
CA ALA A 447 6.42 7.27 -6.46
C ALA A 447 6.39 5.89 -5.77
N LEU A 448 7.36 5.02 -6.05
CA LEU A 448 7.54 3.75 -5.36
C LEU A 448 8.33 3.96 -4.07
N THR A 449 7.95 3.25 -3.03
CA THR A 449 8.61 3.26 -1.74
C THR A 449 9.03 1.85 -1.37
N THR A 450 10.26 1.70 -0.90
CA THR A 450 10.77 0.40 -0.43
C THR A 450 10.72 0.32 1.09
N PRO A 451 10.35 -0.83 1.68
CA PRO A 451 10.47 -1.01 3.12
C PRO A 451 11.94 -0.90 3.54
N PRO A 452 12.24 -0.51 4.79
CA PRO A 452 13.60 -0.56 5.30
C PRO A 452 14.12 -2.00 5.22
N GLU A 453 15.37 -2.19 4.80
CA GLU A 453 16.00 -3.50 4.93
C GLU A 453 15.93 -3.96 6.39
N PRO A 454 15.47 -5.18 6.66
CA PRO A 454 15.53 -5.71 8.02
C PRO A 454 17.00 -5.67 8.48
N PRO A 455 17.28 -5.25 9.73
CA PRO A 455 18.64 -5.26 10.25
C PRO A 455 19.24 -6.63 10.00
N ALA A 456 20.42 -6.67 9.38
CA ALA A 456 21.12 -7.90 9.04
C ALA A 456 21.07 -8.82 10.26
N ALA A 457 20.44 -9.98 10.11
CA ALA A 457 20.30 -10.93 11.20
C ALA A 457 21.69 -11.18 11.76
N THR A 458 21.94 -10.71 12.99
CA THR A 458 23.18 -11.02 13.70
C THR A 458 23.34 -12.54 13.63
N PRO A 459 24.47 -13.06 13.12
CA PRO A 459 24.65 -14.49 13.01
C PRO A 459 24.39 -15.09 14.39
N ARG A 460 23.33 -15.89 14.50
CA ARG A 460 23.08 -16.64 15.71
C ARG A 460 24.30 -17.51 15.94
N THR A 461 25.10 -17.16 16.94
CA THR A 461 26.15 -18.04 17.43
C THR A 461 25.47 -19.37 17.74
N PRO A 462 25.88 -20.48 17.12
CA PRO A 462 25.24 -21.76 17.40
C PRO A 462 25.37 -22.04 18.89
N ALA A 463 24.24 -22.29 19.55
CA ALA A 463 24.21 -22.71 20.94
C ALA A 463 25.15 -23.90 21.12
N PRO A 464 26.01 -23.92 22.14
CA PRO A 464 26.90 -25.05 22.38
C PRO A 464 26.03 -26.30 22.57
N ARG A 465 26.28 -27.31 21.74
CA ARG A 465 25.69 -28.65 21.89
C ARG A 465 25.88 -29.09 23.32
N ALA A 466 24.84 -29.44 24.02
CA ALA A 466 24.89 -30.09 25.31
C ALA A 466 25.72 -31.40 25.16
N ALA A 467 26.90 -31.41 25.75
CA ALA A 467 27.67 -32.63 25.92
C ALA A 467 27.00 -33.48 27.00
N GLY A 468 26.80 -34.75 26.68
CA GLY A 468 26.27 -35.74 27.62
C GLY A 468 27.20 -35.93 28.85
N PRO A 469 26.67 -36.57 29.91
CA PRO A 469 27.38 -36.66 31.16
C PRO A 469 28.42 -37.79 31.11
N ASP A 470 29.72 -37.41 31.22
CA ASP A 470 30.70 -38.27 31.89
C ASP A 470 32.08 -37.58 31.95
N ALA A 471 32.57 -37.53 33.13
CA ALA A 471 33.94 -37.48 33.61
C ALA A 471 34.21 -36.35 34.62
N ALA A 472 34.38 -36.80 35.84
CA ALA A 472 34.73 -36.07 37.01
C ALA A 472 36.24 -35.66 37.09
N HIS A 473 36.50 -34.69 37.95
CA HIS A 473 37.74 -34.34 38.66
C HIS A 473 38.76 -33.41 37.98
N ALA A 474 38.88 -32.23 38.46
CA ALA A 474 39.95 -31.73 39.33
C ALA A 474 39.91 -30.22 39.53
N ALA A 475 40.16 -29.86 40.76
CA ALA A 475 40.13 -28.53 41.36
C ALA A 475 41.11 -27.50 40.79
N ALA A 476 40.71 -26.18 40.83
CA ALA A 476 41.48 -25.08 41.37
C ALA A 476 40.64 -23.77 41.33
N ARG A 477 40.62 -23.02 42.45
CA ARG A 477 40.00 -21.70 42.73
C ARG A 477 41.14 -20.68 42.92
N PRO A 478 40.86 -19.35 43.06
CA PRO A 478 40.37 -18.32 42.15
C PRO A 478 41.45 -17.23 41.89
N PRO A 479 41.19 -16.04 41.36
CA PRO A 479 40.59 -14.92 42.09
C PRO A 479 39.71 -13.92 41.30
N ASP A 480 38.86 -13.33 42.07
CA ASP A 480 38.13 -12.01 42.01
C ASP A 480 38.10 -11.19 40.72
N GLY A 481 36.90 -11.00 40.21
CA GLY A 481 36.52 -9.98 39.26
C GLY A 481 34.99 -9.88 39.17
N ARG A 482 34.38 -8.93 39.93
CA ARG A 482 32.94 -8.64 39.87
C ARG A 482 32.53 -8.20 38.46
N PRO A 483 31.53 -8.81 37.84
CA PRO A 483 30.81 -8.19 36.74
C PRO A 483 29.79 -7.18 37.29
N ALA A 484 29.66 -6.06 36.60
CA ALA A 484 28.60 -5.08 36.85
C ALA A 484 27.24 -5.69 36.63
N GLU A 485 26.31 -5.49 37.56
CA GLU A 485 24.91 -5.83 37.46
C GLU A 485 24.25 -5.08 36.26
N PRO A 486 23.42 -5.73 35.43
CA PRO A 486 22.53 -5.02 34.53
C PRO A 486 21.47 -4.29 35.37
N ALA A 487 21.22 -3.03 35.02
CA ALA A 487 20.18 -2.21 35.63
C ALA A 487 18.84 -2.94 35.60
N ALA A 488 18.25 -3.12 36.78
CA ALA A 488 16.97 -3.74 36.97
C ALA A 488 15.89 -2.95 36.21
N ALA A 489 15.11 -3.66 35.36
CA ALA A 489 13.87 -3.15 34.83
C ALA A 489 12.95 -2.76 35.99
N ALA A 490 12.32 -1.59 35.90
CA ALA A 490 11.34 -1.14 36.89
C ALA A 490 10.23 -2.20 37.03
N PRO A 491 9.77 -2.47 38.26
CA PRO A 491 8.72 -3.46 38.47
C PRO A 491 7.43 -3.04 37.76
N PRO A 492 6.66 -3.97 37.16
CA PRO A 492 5.36 -3.66 36.60
C PRO A 492 4.45 -3.10 37.70
N GLY A 493 3.80 -1.97 37.41
CA GLY A 493 2.85 -1.36 38.32
C GLY A 493 1.74 -2.35 38.72
N PRO A 494 1.07 -2.16 39.88
CA PRO A 494 0.08 -3.08 40.35
C PRO A 494 -1.06 -3.23 39.35
N ALA A 495 -1.35 -4.47 38.94
CA ALA A 495 -2.46 -4.79 38.05
C ALA A 495 -3.78 -4.43 38.74
N VAL A 496 -4.68 -3.75 38.01
CA VAL A 496 -6.02 -3.44 38.50
C VAL A 496 -6.79 -4.75 38.69
N PRO A 497 -7.44 -4.98 39.88
CA PRO A 497 -8.15 -6.22 40.15
C PRO A 497 -9.36 -6.39 39.24
N VAL A 498 -9.60 -7.62 38.79
CA VAL A 498 -10.80 -7.99 38.02
C VAL A 498 -11.95 -8.15 39.00
N ARG A 499 -13.09 -7.57 38.68
CA ARG A 499 -14.33 -7.66 39.45
C ARG A 499 -14.97 -9.07 39.32
N PRO A 500 -15.88 -9.45 40.25
CA PRO A 500 -16.57 -10.75 40.15
C PRO A 500 -17.42 -10.94 38.90
N ASP A 501 -17.81 -9.85 38.23
CA ASP A 501 -18.57 -9.83 36.99
C ASP A 501 -17.67 -10.01 35.73
N GLY A 502 -16.37 -10.24 35.93
CA GLY A 502 -15.41 -10.44 34.84
C GLY A 502 -14.97 -9.16 34.15
N LEU A 503 -15.24 -8.00 34.72
CA LEU A 503 -14.83 -6.70 34.20
C LEU A 503 -13.67 -6.13 35.03
N VAL A 504 -12.90 -5.23 34.40
CA VAL A 504 -11.89 -4.40 35.05
C VAL A 504 -12.37 -2.96 35.10
N GLU A 505 -12.24 -2.32 36.27
CA GLU A 505 -12.63 -0.91 36.47
C GLU A 505 -11.38 -0.03 36.47
N CYS A 506 -11.37 1.00 35.62
CA CYS A 506 -10.25 1.94 35.57
C CYS A 506 -10.23 2.82 36.83
N PRO A 507 -9.10 2.88 37.57
CA PRO A 507 -9.02 3.69 38.78
C PRO A 507 -9.00 5.21 38.49
N GLY A 508 -8.78 5.62 37.23
CA GLY A 508 -8.75 7.03 36.86
C GLY A 508 -10.09 7.61 36.42
N CYS A 509 -10.90 6.87 35.65
CA CYS A 509 -12.16 7.38 35.10
C CYS A 509 -13.36 6.45 35.32
N GLN A 510 -13.20 5.37 36.12
CA GLN A 510 -14.25 4.40 36.44
C GLN A 510 -14.85 3.66 35.23
N TRP A 511 -14.17 3.70 34.08
CA TRP A 511 -14.55 2.93 32.90
C TRP A 511 -14.54 1.43 33.25
N LEU A 512 -15.57 0.71 32.79
CA LEU A 512 -15.68 -0.73 32.92
C LEU A 512 -15.42 -1.39 31.56
N GLY A 513 -14.47 -2.30 31.50
CA GLY A 513 -14.14 -3.05 30.31
C GLY A 513 -13.79 -4.49 30.55
N PRO A 514 -13.59 -5.29 29.49
CA PRO A 514 -13.23 -6.70 29.60
C PRO A 514 -11.99 -6.93 30.47
N ALA A 515 -11.95 -8.06 31.16
CA ALA A 515 -10.85 -8.41 32.08
C ALA A 515 -9.47 -8.50 31.37
N GLU A 516 -9.46 -8.76 30.08
CA GLU A 516 -8.27 -8.82 29.23
C GLU A 516 -7.76 -7.45 28.78
N SER A 517 -8.47 -6.36 29.05
CA SER A 517 -8.07 -5.00 28.65
C SER A 517 -6.74 -4.62 29.29
N VAL A 518 -5.75 -4.29 28.44
CA VAL A 518 -4.43 -3.81 28.87
C VAL A 518 -4.50 -2.31 29.20
N TYR A 519 -5.30 -1.55 28.44
CA TYR A 519 -5.52 -0.11 28.60
C TYR A 519 -7.00 0.21 28.82
N CYS A 520 -7.25 1.32 29.49
CA CYS A 520 -8.59 1.86 29.68
C CYS A 520 -9.16 2.35 28.34
N GLY A 521 -10.30 1.82 27.93
CA GLY A 521 -11.06 2.28 26.74
C GLY A 521 -11.95 3.50 27.01
N GLY A 522 -11.90 4.10 28.21
CA GLY A 522 -12.60 5.33 28.58
C GLY A 522 -11.76 6.59 28.32
N GLU A 523 -12.12 7.66 29.02
CA GLU A 523 -11.55 8.99 28.76
C GLU A 523 -10.06 9.16 29.12
N CYS A 524 -9.48 8.29 29.97
CA CYS A 524 -8.12 8.49 30.46
C CYS A 524 -7.03 7.68 29.72
N GLY A 525 -7.37 6.62 28.96
CA GLY A 525 -6.41 5.78 28.22
C GLY A 525 -5.33 5.07 29.07
N ARG A 526 -5.48 5.04 30.42
CA ARG A 526 -4.47 4.55 31.38
C ARG A 526 -4.20 3.05 31.23
N LEU A 527 -2.96 2.63 31.47
CA LEU A 527 -2.56 1.22 31.54
C LEU A 527 -3.25 0.53 32.74
N LEU A 528 -3.96 -0.57 32.50
CA LEU A 528 -4.68 -1.35 33.51
C LEU A 528 -3.93 -2.62 33.90
N ARG A 529 -3.10 -3.18 33.02
CA ARG A 529 -2.27 -4.37 33.25
C ARG A 529 -0.94 -4.23 32.52
N GLY A 530 0.10 -4.82 33.10
CA GLY A 530 1.38 -4.96 32.39
C GLY A 530 1.18 -5.77 31.10
N ALA A 531 1.76 -5.32 29.98
CA ALA A 531 1.75 -6.08 28.73
C ALA A 531 2.34 -7.47 28.98
N PRO A 532 1.79 -8.54 28.40
CA PRO A 532 2.44 -9.85 28.43
C PRO A 532 3.81 -9.73 27.77
N ALA A 533 4.83 -10.30 28.41
CA ALA A 533 6.22 -10.29 28.00
C ALA A 533 6.45 -11.03 26.68
#